data_d1d164ccaeacdd6a3357d7d0b8dac659
#
_entry.id   d1d164ccaeacdd6a3357d7d0b8dac659
#
_cell.length_a   1.000
_cell.length_b   1.000
_cell.length_c   1.000
_cell.angle_alpha   90.00
_cell.angle_beta   90.00
_cell.angle_gamma   90.00
#
_symmetry.space_group_name_H-M   'P 1'
#
loop_
_entity.id
_entity.type
_entity.pdbx_description
1 polymer ?
#
loop_
_entity_poly.entity_id
_entity_poly.type
_entity_poly.pdbx_seq_one_letter_code
_entity_poly.pdbx_strand_id
1 'polypeptide(L)'
;MGMTVGAAAAAAGVSAKAVRLWESKGLLPAAERTEAGYRMFTDDDLDVLRFIRQAKTLGLTLPEIKDILDLQRDGATPCGRVTELLDTHIAEIDRTLADLRALRRSLATARRSAREGQRRDQDAVVCRIVENHTNHSDSPTTGDTEG
;
A
#
# COMPACT_ATOMS: atom_id res chain seq x y z
N MET A 1 19.14 15.59 -25.16
CA MET A 1 18.30 15.05 -26.23
C MET A 1 17.00 14.50 -25.68
N GLY A 2 15.89 14.87 -26.27
CA GLY A 2 14.58 14.39 -25.84
C GLY A 2 14.29 12.96 -26.33
N MET A 3 13.63 12.19 -25.47
CA MET A 3 13.16 10.83 -25.78
C MET A 3 11.64 10.81 -25.86
N THR A 4 11.11 9.86 -26.63
CA THR A 4 9.67 9.60 -26.66
C THR A 4 9.22 8.92 -25.36
N VAL A 5 7.91 8.90 -25.08
CA VAL A 5 7.35 8.21 -23.91
C VAL A 5 7.72 6.73 -23.91
N GLY A 6 7.69 6.08 -25.07
CA GLY A 6 8.06 4.66 -25.18
C GLY A 6 9.53 4.41 -24.87
N ALA A 7 10.44 5.24 -25.36
CA ALA A 7 11.86 5.13 -25.09
C ALA A 7 12.17 5.42 -23.59
N ALA A 8 11.55 6.44 -23.03
CA ALA A 8 11.70 6.79 -21.61
C ALA A 8 11.19 5.68 -20.70
N ALA A 9 10.02 5.13 -20.99
CA ALA A 9 9.44 4.01 -20.25
C ALA A 9 10.36 2.78 -20.26
N ALA A 10 10.87 2.42 -21.44
CA ALA A 10 11.81 1.30 -21.58
C ALA A 10 13.09 1.54 -20.77
N ALA A 11 13.66 2.75 -20.85
CA ALA A 11 14.88 3.10 -20.12
C ALA A 11 14.68 3.10 -18.61
N ALA A 12 13.51 3.49 -18.12
CA ALA A 12 13.18 3.50 -16.69
C ALA A 12 12.65 2.13 -16.19
N GLY A 13 12.37 1.20 -17.07
CA GLY A 13 11.85 -0.12 -16.71
C GLY A 13 10.38 -0.10 -16.27
N VAL A 14 9.58 0.77 -16.86
CA VAL A 14 8.14 0.93 -16.56
C VAL A 14 7.34 0.90 -17.85
N SER A 15 6.01 0.81 -17.75
CA SER A 15 5.13 0.86 -18.92
C SER A 15 4.89 2.30 -19.37
N ALA A 16 4.64 2.50 -20.66
CA ALA A 16 4.24 3.80 -21.18
C ALA A 16 2.94 4.29 -20.54
N LYS A 17 2.01 3.38 -20.23
CA LYS A 17 0.77 3.68 -19.51
C LYS A 17 1.04 4.25 -18.12
N ALA A 18 1.98 3.68 -17.38
CA ALA A 18 2.39 4.18 -16.07
C ALA A 18 2.97 5.59 -16.18
N VAL A 19 3.85 5.82 -17.16
CA VAL A 19 4.46 7.14 -17.40
C VAL A 19 3.39 8.20 -17.67
N ARG A 20 2.41 7.88 -18.52
CA ARG A 20 1.30 8.79 -18.82
C ARG A 20 0.43 9.08 -17.59
N LEU A 21 0.18 8.07 -16.78
CA LEU A 21 -0.55 8.24 -15.52
C LEU A 21 0.20 9.19 -14.58
N TRP A 22 1.49 8.98 -14.40
CA TRP A 22 2.31 9.79 -13.50
C TRP A 22 2.43 11.24 -13.99
N GLU A 23 2.53 11.44 -15.31
CA GLU A 23 2.47 12.77 -15.90
C GLU A 23 1.13 13.45 -15.60
N SER A 24 0.02 12.74 -15.81
CA SER A 24 -1.33 13.28 -15.57
C SER A 24 -1.58 13.61 -14.09
N LYS A 25 -0.91 12.93 -13.17
CA LYS A 25 -0.97 13.19 -11.72
C LYS A 25 0.00 14.26 -11.25
N GLY A 26 0.76 14.88 -12.16
CA GLY A 26 1.66 15.98 -11.83
C GLY A 26 2.97 15.56 -11.17
N LEU A 27 3.39 14.29 -11.28
CA LEU A 27 4.64 13.80 -10.71
C LEU A 27 5.86 14.22 -11.53
N LEU A 28 5.68 14.45 -12.81
CA LEU A 28 6.75 14.89 -13.70
C LEU A 28 6.78 16.40 -13.83
N PRO A 29 7.97 17.03 -13.98
CA PRO A 29 8.06 18.46 -14.19
C PRO A 29 7.46 18.87 -15.51
N ALA A 30 7.20 20.17 -15.69
CA ALA A 30 6.76 20.72 -16.95
C ALA A 30 7.80 20.40 -18.05
N ALA A 31 7.35 19.95 -19.20
CA ALA A 31 8.20 19.49 -20.26
C ALA A 31 7.95 20.22 -21.55
N GLU A 32 8.98 20.28 -22.38
CA GLU A 32 8.86 20.68 -23.77
C GLU A 32 8.08 19.63 -24.54
N ARG A 33 7.28 20.10 -25.49
CA ARG A 33 6.54 19.24 -26.40
C ARG A 33 7.01 19.49 -27.84
N THR A 34 6.92 18.46 -28.67
CA THR A 34 7.17 18.61 -30.12
C THR A 34 6.06 19.45 -30.74
N GLU A 35 6.26 19.90 -31.99
CA GLU A 35 5.24 20.60 -32.78
C GLU A 35 3.94 19.77 -32.90
N ALA A 36 4.05 18.43 -32.89
CA ALA A 36 2.91 17.53 -32.91
C ALA A 36 2.24 17.34 -31.53
N GLY A 37 2.71 18.03 -30.48
CA GLY A 37 2.14 17.97 -29.15
C GLY A 37 2.64 16.82 -28.26
N TYR A 38 3.64 16.06 -28.70
CA TYR A 38 4.21 14.97 -27.93
C TYR A 38 5.24 15.46 -26.90
N ARG A 39 5.17 14.95 -25.70
CA ARG A 39 6.12 15.23 -24.65
C ARG A 39 7.49 14.65 -24.98
N MET A 40 8.52 15.44 -24.78
CA MET A 40 9.91 15.00 -24.84
C MET A 40 10.44 14.76 -23.43
N PHE A 41 11.03 13.61 -23.20
CA PHE A 41 11.60 13.22 -21.91
C PHE A 41 13.10 13.46 -21.90
N THR A 42 13.60 14.04 -20.82
CA THR A 42 15.03 14.30 -20.60
C THR A 42 15.64 13.25 -19.68
N ASP A 43 16.97 13.29 -19.50
CA ASP A 43 17.65 12.42 -18.53
C ASP A 43 17.19 12.69 -17.09
N ASP A 44 16.90 13.95 -16.76
CA ASP A 44 16.33 14.31 -15.45
C ASP A 44 14.95 13.67 -15.25
N ASP A 45 14.12 13.65 -16.29
CA ASP A 45 12.84 12.96 -16.27
C ASP A 45 13.02 11.45 -16.03
N LEU A 46 14.03 10.82 -16.62
CA LEU A 46 14.33 9.41 -16.36
C LEU A 46 14.68 9.14 -14.92
N ASP A 47 15.45 10.02 -14.29
CA ASP A 47 15.78 9.90 -12.87
C ASP A 47 14.54 9.98 -12.01
N VAL A 48 13.60 10.87 -12.33
CA VAL A 48 12.30 10.97 -11.66
C VAL A 48 11.48 9.69 -11.86
N LEU A 49 11.43 9.15 -13.08
CA LEU A 49 10.70 7.90 -13.36
C LEU A 49 11.28 6.72 -12.57
N ARG A 50 12.59 6.62 -12.48
CA ARG A 50 13.27 5.59 -11.68
C ARG A 50 12.99 5.75 -10.21
N PHE A 51 13.00 6.98 -9.72
CA PHE A 51 12.65 7.28 -8.33
C PHE A 51 11.20 6.87 -8.01
N ILE A 52 10.24 7.22 -8.88
CA ILE A 52 8.83 6.84 -8.69
C ILE A 52 8.69 5.31 -8.66
N ARG A 53 9.33 4.62 -9.58
CA ARG A 53 9.34 3.14 -9.61
C ARG A 53 9.87 2.55 -8.31
N GLN A 54 11.01 3.05 -7.83
CA GLN A 54 11.62 2.59 -6.58
C GLN A 54 10.72 2.84 -5.37
N ALA A 55 10.17 4.04 -5.27
CA ALA A 55 9.27 4.42 -4.19
C ALA A 55 7.98 3.58 -4.19
N LYS A 56 7.43 3.27 -5.36
CA LYS A 56 6.28 2.37 -5.50
C LYS A 56 6.62 0.95 -5.01
N THR A 57 7.82 0.47 -5.26
CA THR A 57 8.28 -0.83 -4.75
C THR A 57 8.33 -0.85 -3.22
N LEU A 58 8.62 0.27 -2.59
CA LEU A 58 8.61 0.42 -1.13
C LEU A 58 7.20 0.62 -0.56
N GLY A 59 6.17 0.66 -1.39
CA GLY A 59 4.79 0.80 -0.95
C GLY A 59 4.29 2.23 -0.80
N LEU A 60 5.06 3.24 -1.22
CA LEU A 60 4.60 4.62 -1.18
C LEU A 60 3.49 4.84 -2.22
N THR A 61 2.51 5.67 -1.85
CA THR A 61 1.41 6.05 -2.75
C THR A 61 1.86 7.18 -3.70
N LEU A 62 1.16 7.33 -4.82
CA LEU A 62 1.46 8.42 -5.76
C LEU A 62 1.36 9.82 -5.11
N PRO A 63 0.35 10.14 -4.28
CA PRO A 63 0.31 11.41 -3.57
C PRO A 63 1.52 11.63 -2.65
N GLU A 64 1.98 10.59 -1.95
CA GLU A 64 3.17 10.67 -1.09
C GLU A 64 4.44 10.93 -1.91
N ILE A 65 4.59 10.24 -3.03
CA ILE A 65 5.71 10.44 -3.96
C ILE A 65 5.70 11.85 -4.54
N LYS A 66 4.52 12.35 -4.92
CA LYS A 66 4.35 13.72 -5.42
C LYS A 66 4.81 14.74 -4.36
N ASP A 67 4.43 14.54 -3.12
CA ASP A 67 4.82 15.39 -1.98
C ASP A 67 6.35 15.49 -1.86
N ILE A 68 7.03 14.35 -1.93
CA ILE A 68 8.51 14.27 -1.89
C ILE A 68 9.13 15.03 -3.07
N LEU A 69 8.61 14.81 -4.28
CA LEU A 69 9.12 15.46 -5.49
C LEU A 69 8.90 16.97 -5.46
N ASP A 70 7.75 17.42 -4.97
CA ASP A 70 7.44 18.85 -4.83
C ASP A 70 8.38 19.52 -3.82
N LEU A 71 8.65 18.88 -2.68
CA LEU A 71 9.62 19.37 -1.70
C LEU A 71 11.02 19.53 -2.32
N GLN A 72 11.46 18.54 -3.09
CA GLN A 72 12.75 18.58 -3.76
C GLN A 72 12.82 19.70 -4.81
N ARG A 73 11.76 19.93 -5.57
CA ARG A 73 11.66 21.00 -6.56
C ARG A 73 11.70 22.37 -5.93
N ASP A 74 11.15 22.51 -4.73
CA ASP A 74 11.17 23.76 -3.95
C ASP A 74 12.50 24.00 -3.24
N GLY A 75 13.50 23.14 -3.46
CA GLY A 75 14.83 23.24 -2.89
C GLY A 75 14.96 22.72 -1.47
N ALA A 76 13.92 22.12 -0.91
CA ALA A 76 13.95 21.49 0.40
C ALA A 76 14.62 20.11 0.33
N THR A 77 15.20 19.68 1.44
CA THR A 77 15.74 18.32 1.56
C THR A 77 14.63 17.38 2.04
N PRO A 78 14.17 16.43 1.22
CA PRO A 78 12.99 15.63 1.55
C PRO A 78 13.25 14.47 2.54
N CYS A 79 14.46 14.32 3.05
CA CYS A 79 14.86 13.17 3.88
C CYS A 79 13.96 12.97 5.12
N GLY A 80 13.60 14.05 5.81
CA GLY A 80 12.69 13.99 6.96
C GLY A 80 11.31 13.48 6.59
N ARG A 81 10.76 13.97 5.49
CA ARG A 81 9.44 13.53 4.99
C ARG A 81 9.46 12.08 4.55
N VAL A 82 10.51 11.66 3.86
CA VAL A 82 10.69 10.25 3.46
C VAL A 82 10.73 9.33 4.68
N THR A 83 11.50 9.71 5.70
CA THR A 83 11.60 8.95 6.95
C THR A 83 10.24 8.81 7.64
N GLU A 84 9.48 9.90 7.76
CA GLU A 84 8.12 9.87 8.33
C GLU A 84 7.19 8.92 7.57
N LEU A 85 7.22 8.95 6.24
CA LEU A 85 6.39 8.09 5.41
C LEU A 85 6.77 6.61 5.59
N LEU A 86 8.06 6.31 5.63
CA LEU A 86 8.55 4.95 5.86
C LEU A 86 8.14 4.45 7.25
N ASP A 87 8.27 5.27 8.27
CA ASP A 87 7.84 4.93 9.63
C ASP A 87 6.34 4.65 9.70
N THR A 88 5.54 5.46 9.03
CA THR A 88 4.08 5.27 8.96
C THR A 88 3.74 3.94 8.29
N HIS A 89 4.37 3.62 7.16
CA HIS A 89 4.14 2.36 6.44
C HIS A 89 4.59 1.15 7.26
N ILE A 90 5.72 1.24 7.95
CA ILE A 90 6.20 0.18 8.84
C ILE A 90 5.19 -0.05 9.97
N ALA A 91 4.69 1.01 10.59
CA ALA A 91 3.69 0.89 11.66
C ALA A 91 2.38 0.25 11.18
N GLU A 92 1.94 0.56 9.96
CA GLU A 92 0.77 -0.07 9.34
C GLU A 92 0.99 -1.56 9.10
N ILE A 93 2.16 -1.94 8.60
CA ILE A 93 2.54 -3.35 8.39
C ILE A 93 2.57 -4.10 9.73
N ASP A 94 3.17 -3.52 10.75
CA ASP A 94 3.23 -4.12 12.08
C ASP A 94 1.84 -4.36 12.65
N ARG A 95 0.93 -3.42 12.45
CA ARG A 95 -0.49 -3.55 12.84
C ARG A 95 -1.17 -4.69 12.09
N THR A 96 -0.99 -4.76 10.77
CA THR A 96 -1.54 -5.82 9.92
C THR A 96 -0.99 -7.19 10.32
N LEU A 97 0.29 -7.28 10.63
CA LEU A 97 0.91 -8.52 11.12
C LEU A 97 0.29 -8.97 12.46
N ALA A 98 0.07 -8.03 13.37
CA ALA A 98 -0.59 -8.34 14.65
C ALA A 98 -2.02 -8.87 14.45
N ASP A 99 -2.79 -8.24 13.56
CA ASP A 99 -4.15 -8.66 13.20
C ASP A 99 -4.16 -10.05 12.57
N LEU A 100 -3.24 -10.32 11.64
CA LEU A 100 -3.11 -11.63 11.00
C LEU A 100 -2.71 -12.72 12.00
N ARG A 101 -1.82 -12.42 12.93
CA ARG A 101 -1.44 -13.35 14.01
C ARG A 101 -2.62 -13.67 14.92
N ALA A 102 -3.44 -12.67 15.25
CA ALA A 102 -4.65 -12.85 16.04
C ALA A 102 -5.65 -13.76 15.30
N LEU A 103 -5.88 -13.50 14.01
CA LEU A 103 -6.74 -14.33 13.17
C LEU A 103 -6.22 -15.77 13.10
N ARG A 104 -4.91 -15.94 12.91
CA ARG A 104 -4.28 -17.26 12.87
C ARG A 104 -4.53 -18.04 14.17
N ARG A 105 -4.40 -17.38 15.33
CA ARG A 105 -4.70 -18.00 16.62
C ARG A 105 -6.16 -18.44 16.72
N SER A 106 -7.07 -17.61 16.27
CA SER A 106 -8.51 -17.93 16.25
C SER A 106 -8.80 -19.14 15.37
N LEU A 107 -8.23 -19.18 14.19
CA LEU A 107 -8.40 -20.32 13.26
C LEU A 107 -7.79 -21.62 13.83
N ALA A 108 -6.64 -21.52 14.48
CA ALA A 108 -5.99 -22.68 15.12
C ALA A 108 -6.84 -23.22 16.26
N THR A 109 -7.47 -22.35 17.03
CA THR A 109 -8.39 -22.74 18.10
C THR A 109 -9.63 -23.43 17.52
N ALA A 110 -10.23 -22.85 16.49
CA ALA A 110 -11.38 -23.43 15.79
C ALA A 110 -11.04 -24.82 15.21
N ARG A 111 -9.86 -24.98 14.62
CA ARG A 111 -9.39 -26.27 14.09
C ARG A 111 -9.26 -27.32 15.17
N ARG A 112 -8.74 -26.96 16.35
CA ARG A 112 -8.64 -27.89 17.50
C ARG A 112 -10.02 -28.34 17.97
N SER A 113 -10.96 -27.41 18.10
CA SER A 113 -12.34 -27.71 18.46
C SER A 113 -13.02 -28.64 17.46
N ALA A 114 -12.78 -28.41 16.16
CA ALA A 114 -13.28 -29.28 15.09
C ALA A 114 -12.73 -30.71 15.19
N ARG A 115 -11.42 -30.85 15.44
CA ARG A 115 -10.77 -32.16 15.59
C ARG A 115 -11.27 -32.90 16.82
N GLU A 116 -11.46 -32.21 17.93
CA GLU A 116 -12.03 -32.79 19.16
C GLU A 116 -13.48 -33.25 18.95
N GLY A 117 -14.29 -32.44 18.24
CA GLY A 117 -15.65 -32.81 17.86
C GLY A 117 -15.70 -34.05 16.98
N GLN A 118 -14.80 -34.17 16.01
CA GLN A 118 -14.68 -35.37 15.16
C GLN A 118 -14.29 -36.61 15.98
N ARG A 119 -13.40 -36.48 16.95
CA ARG A 119 -13.01 -37.59 17.84
C ARG A 119 -14.15 -38.07 18.75
N ARG A 120 -15.07 -37.18 19.08
CA ARG A 120 -16.24 -37.47 19.94
C ARG A 120 -17.47 -37.91 19.16
N ASP A 121 -17.34 -38.06 17.83
CA ASP A 121 -18.43 -38.47 16.95
C ASP A 121 -19.67 -37.56 17.04
N GLN A 122 -19.43 -36.24 17.14
CA GLN A 122 -20.49 -35.24 17.23
C GLN A 122 -20.80 -34.68 15.85
N ASP A 123 -22.03 -34.88 15.38
CA ASP A 123 -22.54 -34.25 14.17
C ASP A 123 -22.72 -32.74 14.35
N ALA A 124 -22.52 -31.94 13.31
CA ALA A 124 -22.74 -30.49 13.26
C ALA A 124 -21.70 -29.62 14.01
N VAL A 125 -20.43 -30.03 14.02
CA VAL A 125 -19.33 -29.28 14.66
C VAL A 125 -19.10 -27.92 14.00
N VAL A 126 -19.30 -27.80 12.70
CA VAL A 126 -19.05 -26.57 11.93
C VAL A 126 -19.93 -25.41 12.42
N CYS A 127 -21.21 -25.66 12.69
CA CYS A 127 -22.12 -24.64 13.18
C CYS A 127 -21.72 -24.14 14.57
N ARG A 128 -21.29 -25.01 15.48
CA ARG A 128 -20.83 -24.65 16.82
C ARG A 128 -19.53 -23.84 16.80
N ILE A 129 -18.63 -24.12 15.88
CA ILE A 129 -17.38 -23.37 15.72
C ILE A 129 -17.67 -21.93 15.31
N VAL A 130 -18.58 -21.74 14.36
CA VAL A 130 -19.00 -20.41 13.90
C VAL A 130 -19.73 -19.66 14.99
N GLU A 131 -20.64 -20.30 15.71
CA GLU A 131 -21.40 -19.71 16.82
C GLU A 131 -20.49 -19.26 17.97
N ASN A 132 -19.52 -20.09 18.35
CA ASN A 132 -18.57 -19.74 19.41
C ASN A 132 -17.66 -18.58 19.03
N HIS A 133 -17.42 -18.38 17.75
CA HIS A 133 -16.64 -17.26 17.24
C HIS A 133 -17.40 -15.93 17.27
N THR A 134 -18.69 -15.97 16.96
CA THR A 134 -19.54 -14.77 16.99
C THR A 134 -19.81 -14.30 18.43
N ASN A 135 -19.88 -15.20 19.39
CA ASN A 135 -20.12 -14.87 20.80
C ASN A 135 -18.90 -14.24 21.50
N HIS A 136 -17.70 -14.39 20.97
CA HIS A 136 -16.50 -13.79 21.56
C HIS A 136 -16.24 -12.36 21.08
N SER A 137 -16.94 -11.94 20.02
CA SER A 137 -16.81 -10.57 19.46
C SER A 137 -17.83 -9.60 20.06
N ASP A 138 -18.85 -10.09 20.72
CA ASP A 138 -19.86 -9.28 21.39
C ASP A 138 -19.72 -9.40 22.92
N SER A 139 -18.75 -8.69 23.47
CA SER A 139 -18.84 -8.29 24.86
C SER A 139 -19.61 -6.97 24.88
N PRO A 140 -20.85 -6.96 25.36
CA PRO A 140 -21.54 -5.70 25.54
C PRO A 140 -20.84 -4.93 26.65
N THR A 141 -20.32 -3.79 26.33
CA THR A 141 -19.97 -2.79 27.32
C THR A 141 -21.30 -2.33 27.93
N THR A 142 -21.71 -2.95 28.99
CA THR A 142 -22.78 -2.39 29.82
C THR A 142 -22.21 -1.18 30.51
N GLY A 143 -22.41 -0.03 29.88
CA GLY A 143 -22.35 1.23 30.60
C GLY A 143 -23.52 1.28 31.58
N ASP A 144 -23.28 1.01 32.83
CA ASP A 144 -24.18 1.39 33.88
C ASP A 144 -24.16 2.90 33.99
N THR A 145 -25.23 3.50 33.57
CA THR A 145 -25.57 4.87 33.96
C THR A 145 -26.66 4.78 35.01
N GLU A 146 -26.26 4.78 36.24
CA GLU A 146 -27.13 5.15 37.30
C GLU A 146 -26.97 6.65 37.53
N GLY A 147 -28.00 7.41 37.19
CA GLY A 147 -28.19 8.80 37.61
C GLY A 147 -28.94 8.87 38.92
#